data_1155870a9aceaae20adeb9af7fbcf6f2
#
_entry.id   1155870a9aceaae20adeb9af7fbcf6f2
#
_cell.length_a   1.000
_cell.length_b   1.000
_cell.length_c   1.000
_cell.angle_alpha   90.00
_cell.angle_beta   90.00
_cell.angle_gamma   90.00
#
_symmetry.space_group_name_H-M   'P 1'
#
loop_
_entity.id
_entity.type
_entity.pdbx_description
1 polymer ?
#
loop_
_entity_poly.entity_id
_entity_poly.type
_entity_poly.pdbx_seq_one_letter_code
_entity_poly.pdbx_strand_id
1 'polypeptide(L)'
;MPEAFKGIKQVGVIGWGSQAPAQAQNLRDSFASAGMDTKVVIGLRPDSPSCAEARAVGFTEETGTLGEVFDVISKSDMVILLISDAAQAKLYPRILAAMKPGATLGLSHGFLLGVMQNDGVDFRKDINVVLVAPKGMGPSVRRLYEQGKSVNGAGINASFAVHQDATGTASDIAVGWAIAVGAPFAFCTTLESEYKR
;
A
#
# COMPACT_ATOMS: atom_id res chain seq x y z
N MET A 1 -8.13 -5.12 13.47
CA MET A 1 -7.37 -5.27 12.20
C MET A 1 -7.85 -6.46 11.36
N PRO A 2 -8.03 -7.70 11.86
CA PRO A 2 -8.52 -8.80 11.04
C PRO A 2 -9.83 -8.51 10.29
N GLU A 3 -10.80 -7.89 10.95
CA GLU A 3 -12.07 -7.52 10.33
C GLU A 3 -11.91 -6.55 9.15
N ALA A 4 -10.96 -5.60 9.26
CA ALA A 4 -10.71 -4.60 8.22
C ALA A 4 -10.17 -5.21 6.91
N PHE A 5 -9.47 -6.33 7.02
CA PHE A 5 -8.90 -7.06 5.87
C PHE A 5 -9.70 -8.31 5.49
N LYS A 6 -10.92 -8.45 5.98
CA LYS A 6 -11.78 -9.57 5.63
C LYS A 6 -11.99 -9.65 4.12
N GLY A 7 -11.69 -10.81 3.52
CA GLY A 7 -11.74 -11.01 2.08
C GLY A 7 -10.47 -10.57 1.32
N ILE A 8 -9.52 -9.91 1.97
CA ILE A 8 -8.23 -9.56 1.39
C ILE A 8 -7.23 -10.67 1.71
N LYS A 9 -6.94 -11.50 0.74
CA LYS A 9 -5.99 -12.63 0.87
C LYS A 9 -4.59 -12.25 0.45
N GLN A 10 -4.45 -11.30 -0.47
CA GLN A 10 -3.17 -10.82 -0.95
C GLN A 10 -3.15 -9.30 -1.03
N VAL A 11 -2.15 -8.70 -0.40
CA VAL A 11 -1.77 -7.30 -0.53
C VAL A 11 -0.52 -7.23 -1.40
N GLY A 12 -0.62 -6.64 -2.59
CA GLY A 12 0.52 -6.37 -3.46
C GLY A 12 1.12 -5.00 -3.13
N VAL A 13 2.39 -4.95 -2.78
CA VAL A 13 3.14 -3.70 -2.61
C VAL A 13 4.00 -3.50 -3.86
N ILE A 14 3.71 -2.46 -4.62
CA ILE A 14 4.35 -2.21 -5.92
C ILE A 14 5.41 -1.13 -5.77
N GLY A 15 6.66 -1.51 -6.01
CA GLY A 15 7.84 -0.68 -5.85
C GLY A 15 8.67 -1.04 -4.62
N TRP A 16 9.88 -0.45 -4.55
CA TRP A 16 10.81 -0.65 -3.44
C TRP A 16 11.64 0.62 -3.17
N GLY A 17 10.98 1.79 -3.21
CA GLY A 17 11.58 3.08 -2.87
C GLY A 17 11.67 3.29 -1.35
N SER A 18 11.50 4.54 -0.90
CA SER A 18 11.64 4.88 0.52
C SER A 18 10.57 4.24 1.41
N GLN A 19 9.30 4.28 0.99
CA GLN A 19 8.16 3.81 1.81
C GLN A 19 7.92 2.30 1.74
N ALA A 20 8.12 1.70 0.58
CA ALA A 20 7.73 0.31 0.35
C ALA A 20 8.43 -0.70 1.27
N PRO A 21 9.76 -0.63 1.51
CA PRO A 21 10.41 -1.53 2.44
C PRO A 21 9.82 -1.50 3.85
N ALA A 22 9.52 -0.29 4.35
CA ALA A 22 8.93 -0.12 5.67
C ALA A 22 7.50 -0.64 5.73
N GLN A 23 6.65 -0.20 4.81
CA GLN A 23 5.24 -0.57 4.81
C GLN A 23 5.04 -2.07 4.58
N ALA A 24 5.77 -2.67 3.64
CA ALA A 24 5.67 -4.10 3.38
C ALA A 24 6.07 -4.96 4.58
N GLN A 25 7.17 -4.63 5.23
CA GLN A 25 7.62 -5.36 6.42
C GLN A 25 6.66 -5.16 7.61
N ASN A 26 6.18 -3.93 7.82
CA ASN A 26 5.24 -3.64 8.90
C ASN A 26 3.90 -4.36 8.68
N LEU A 27 3.37 -4.37 7.47
CA LEU A 27 2.17 -5.13 7.10
C LEU A 27 2.37 -6.63 7.36
N ARG A 28 3.45 -7.22 6.86
CA ARG A 28 3.77 -8.63 7.06
C ARG A 28 3.82 -8.99 8.54
N ASP A 29 4.56 -8.22 9.31
CA ASP A 29 4.75 -8.46 10.75
C ASP A 29 3.43 -8.28 11.53
N SER A 30 2.63 -7.28 11.16
CA SER A 30 1.32 -7.01 11.79
C SER A 30 0.31 -8.13 11.50
N PHE A 31 0.26 -8.60 10.25
CA PHE A 31 -0.63 -9.71 9.86
C PHE A 31 -0.23 -11.00 10.59
N ALA A 32 1.05 -11.31 10.65
CA ALA A 32 1.55 -12.49 11.38
C ALA A 32 1.21 -12.38 12.88
N SER A 33 1.43 -11.24 13.50
CA SER A 33 1.10 -11.01 14.92
C SER A 33 -0.39 -11.12 15.22
N ALA A 34 -1.24 -10.80 14.25
CA ALA A 34 -2.70 -10.92 14.37
C ALA A 34 -3.24 -12.30 13.98
N GLY A 35 -2.38 -13.26 13.64
CA GLY A 35 -2.76 -14.60 13.20
C GLY A 35 -3.53 -14.61 11.87
N MET A 36 -3.25 -13.64 10.98
CA MET A 36 -3.91 -13.52 9.68
C MET A 36 -3.14 -14.25 8.61
N ASP A 37 -3.87 -14.88 7.68
CA ASP A 37 -3.29 -15.57 6.52
C ASP A 37 -3.06 -14.65 5.32
N THR A 38 -3.32 -13.35 5.47
CA THR A 38 -3.14 -12.36 4.41
C THR A 38 -1.67 -12.28 4.01
N LYS A 39 -1.39 -12.50 2.73
CA LYS A 39 -0.06 -12.50 2.16
C LYS A 39 0.33 -11.10 1.70
N VAL A 40 1.56 -10.68 1.99
CA VAL A 40 2.17 -9.45 1.42
C VAL A 40 3.14 -9.88 0.32
N VAL A 41 2.90 -9.40 -0.89
CA VAL A 41 3.69 -9.75 -2.09
C VAL A 41 4.25 -8.48 -2.71
N ILE A 42 5.56 -8.47 -2.96
CA ILE A 42 6.24 -7.34 -3.60
C ILE A 42 6.21 -7.50 -5.11
N GLY A 43 5.78 -6.46 -5.81
CA GLY A 43 5.81 -6.39 -7.27
C GLY A 43 6.92 -5.47 -7.76
N LEU A 44 7.90 -6.02 -8.48
CA LEU A 44 9.04 -5.29 -9.04
C LEU A 44 9.27 -5.68 -10.50
N ARG A 45 9.96 -4.81 -11.25
CA ARG A 45 10.46 -5.19 -12.57
C ARG A 45 11.49 -6.30 -12.40
N PRO A 46 11.53 -7.31 -13.30
CA PRO A 46 12.45 -8.45 -13.17
C PRO A 46 13.93 -8.06 -13.01
N ASP A 47 14.34 -7.01 -13.73
CA ASP A 47 15.74 -6.54 -13.75
C ASP A 47 16.01 -5.43 -12.71
N SER A 48 15.10 -5.22 -11.76
CA SER A 48 15.29 -4.19 -10.73
C SER A 48 16.38 -4.59 -9.73
N PRO A 49 17.35 -3.71 -9.45
CA PRO A 49 18.33 -3.95 -8.39
C PRO A 49 17.67 -4.11 -7.02
N SER A 50 16.49 -3.54 -6.84
CA SER A 50 15.70 -3.64 -5.61
C SER A 50 15.21 -5.06 -5.30
N CYS A 51 15.23 -5.98 -6.28
CA CYS A 51 14.89 -7.38 -6.03
C CYS A 51 15.84 -8.02 -5.00
N ALA A 52 17.14 -7.70 -5.06
CA ALA A 52 18.10 -8.17 -4.08
C ALA A 52 17.83 -7.67 -2.67
N GLU A 53 17.43 -6.39 -2.55
CA GLU A 53 17.07 -5.79 -1.26
C GLU A 53 15.79 -6.42 -0.68
N ALA A 54 14.79 -6.66 -1.51
CA ALA A 54 13.54 -7.31 -1.10
C ALA A 54 13.82 -8.75 -0.61
N ARG A 55 14.65 -9.50 -1.32
CA ARG A 55 15.07 -10.85 -0.90
C ARG A 55 15.81 -10.83 0.44
N ALA A 56 16.66 -9.84 0.67
CA ALA A 56 17.43 -9.70 1.90
C ALA A 56 16.55 -9.55 3.15
N VAL A 57 15.31 -9.06 3.01
CA VAL A 57 14.34 -8.94 4.10
C VAL A 57 13.23 -10.01 4.06
N GLY A 58 13.42 -11.04 3.25
CA GLY A 58 12.59 -12.26 3.25
C GLY A 58 11.44 -12.27 2.24
N PHE A 59 11.34 -11.32 1.31
CA PHE A 59 10.41 -11.39 0.18
C PHE A 59 11.10 -12.07 -0.99
N THR A 60 10.67 -13.30 -1.32
CA THR A 60 11.33 -14.14 -2.33
C THR A 60 10.34 -14.76 -3.29
N GLU A 61 10.82 -15.15 -4.46
CA GLU A 61 10.06 -15.87 -5.46
C GLU A 61 9.66 -17.27 -4.96
N GLU A 62 10.56 -17.94 -4.23
CA GLU A 62 10.33 -19.29 -3.69
C GLU A 62 9.17 -19.31 -2.68
N THR A 63 9.04 -18.28 -1.85
CA THR A 63 7.92 -18.15 -0.91
C THR A 63 6.68 -17.56 -1.56
N GLY A 64 6.75 -17.18 -2.84
CA GLY A 64 5.67 -16.51 -3.57
C GLY A 64 5.37 -15.10 -3.05
N THR A 65 6.36 -14.42 -2.45
CA THR A 65 6.22 -13.06 -1.88
C THR A 65 6.97 -11.98 -2.66
N LEU A 66 7.58 -12.34 -3.78
CA LEU A 66 8.21 -11.45 -4.75
C LEU A 66 7.85 -11.89 -6.16
N GLY A 67 7.38 -10.98 -7.00
CA GLY A 67 7.00 -11.27 -8.37
C GLY A 67 7.09 -10.06 -9.30
N GLU A 68 6.73 -10.28 -10.57
CA GLU A 68 6.65 -9.21 -11.58
C GLU A 68 5.45 -8.29 -11.27
N VAL A 69 5.62 -7.00 -11.53
CA VAL A 69 4.66 -5.93 -11.18
C VAL A 69 3.22 -6.27 -11.56
N PHE A 70 2.96 -6.55 -12.84
CA PHE A 70 1.59 -6.74 -13.32
C PHE A 70 1.00 -8.10 -12.95
N ASP A 71 1.84 -9.12 -12.82
CA ASP A 71 1.41 -10.41 -12.29
C ASP A 71 0.97 -10.26 -10.83
N VAL A 72 1.73 -9.55 -10.02
CA VAL A 72 1.36 -9.27 -8.63
C VAL A 72 0.07 -8.45 -8.54
N ILE A 73 -0.07 -7.39 -9.35
CA ILE A 73 -1.28 -6.55 -9.38
C ILE A 73 -2.51 -7.40 -9.73
N SER A 74 -2.42 -8.24 -10.74
CA SER A 74 -3.55 -9.06 -11.21
C SER A 74 -4.03 -10.10 -10.20
N LYS A 75 -3.19 -10.50 -9.26
CA LYS A 75 -3.48 -11.48 -8.20
C LYS A 75 -3.85 -10.85 -6.86
N SER A 76 -3.66 -9.55 -6.70
CA SER A 76 -3.85 -8.85 -5.43
C SER A 76 -5.28 -8.37 -5.23
N ASP A 77 -5.79 -8.50 -4.01
CA ASP A 77 -7.07 -7.95 -3.58
C ASP A 77 -6.92 -6.49 -3.14
N MET A 78 -5.72 -6.11 -2.71
CA MET A 78 -5.32 -4.73 -2.44
C MET A 78 -3.95 -4.48 -3.08
N VAL A 79 -3.82 -3.36 -3.78
CA VAL A 79 -2.60 -2.92 -4.45
C VAL A 79 -2.15 -1.61 -3.82
N ILE A 80 -1.02 -1.62 -3.13
CA ILE A 80 -0.39 -0.42 -2.58
C ILE A 80 0.68 0.06 -3.57
N LEU A 81 0.45 1.22 -4.17
CA LEU A 81 1.27 1.74 -5.25
C LEU A 81 2.33 2.71 -4.69
N LEU A 82 3.56 2.24 -4.61
CA LEU A 82 4.70 2.96 -4.03
C LEU A 82 5.87 3.11 -5.01
N ILE A 83 5.56 3.28 -6.28
CA ILE A 83 6.52 3.64 -7.34
C ILE A 83 6.65 5.16 -7.46
N SER A 84 7.68 5.62 -8.17
CA SER A 84 7.91 7.06 -8.38
C SER A 84 6.75 7.72 -9.15
N ASP A 85 6.58 9.02 -8.97
CA ASP A 85 5.54 9.82 -9.64
C ASP A 85 5.61 9.69 -11.16
N ALA A 86 6.81 9.76 -11.74
CA ALA A 86 7.02 9.58 -13.17
C ALA A 86 6.57 8.18 -13.66
N ALA A 87 6.81 7.15 -12.87
CA ALA A 87 6.34 5.80 -13.17
C ALA A 87 4.82 5.68 -13.02
N GLN A 88 4.23 6.31 -12.00
CA GLN A 88 2.77 6.36 -11.85
C GLN A 88 2.11 7.03 -13.06
N ALA A 89 2.56 8.23 -13.44
CA ALA A 89 2.03 8.96 -14.58
C ALA A 89 2.08 8.15 -15.89
N LYS A 90 3.14 7.39 -16.09
CA LYS A 90 3.32 6.57 -17.30
C LYS A 90 2.52 5.28 -17.29
N LEU A 91 2.37 4.63 -16.14
CA LEU A 91 1.90 3.25 -16.03
C LEU A 91 0.47 3.11 -15.50
N TYR A 92 -0.14 4.18 -14.96
CA TYR A 92 -1.45 4.06 -14.31
C TYR A 92 -2.54 3.41 -15.18
N PRO A 93 -2.63 3.66 -16.51
CA PRO A 93 -3.66 3.02 -17.31
C PRO A 93 -3.52 1.50 -17.31
N ARG A 94 -2.29 1.01 -17.40
CA ARG A 94 -1.99 -0.42 -17.39
C ARG A 94 -2.15 -1.02 -15.99
N ILE A 95 -1.79 -0.28 -14.94
CA ILE A 95 -1.98 -0.68 -13.54
C ILE A 95 -3.47 -0.86 -13.24
N LEU A 96 -4.29 0.13 -13.56
CA LEU A 96 -5.73 0.06 -13.35
C LEU A 96 -6.38 -1.08 -14.15
N ALA A 97 -5.95 -1.28 -15.40
CA ALA A 97 -6.46 -2.37 -16.23
C ALA A 97 -6.13 -3.77 -15.69
N ALA A 98 -4.99 -3.92 -15.01
CA ALA A 98 -4.55 -5.19 -14.44
C ALA A 98 -5.22 -5.55 -13.10
N MET A 99 -5.83 -4.57 -12.41
CA MET A 99 -6.46 -4.79 -11.11
C MET A 99 -7.72 -5.64 -11.22
N LYS A 100 -7.95 -6.50 -10.23
CA LYS A 100 -9.21 -7.26 -10.10
C LYS A 100 -10.41 -6.31 -9.91
N PRO A 101 -11.60 -6.66 -10.43
CA PRO A 101 -12.84 -6.02 -10.00
C PRO A 101 -13.03 -6.15 -8.48
N GLY A 102 -13.45 -5.07 -7.83
CA GLY A 102 -13.63 -5.04 -6.37
C GLY A 102 -12.34 -4.92 -5.55
N ALA A 103 -11.18 -4.86 -6.18
CA ALA A 103 -9.91 -4.64 -5.50
C ALA A 103 -9.78 -3.20 -4.95
N THR A 104 -8.85 -3.02 -4.04
CA THR A 104 -8.54 -1.71 -3.44
C THR A 104 -7.21 -1.19 -3.96
N LEU A 105 -7.21 0.02 -4.52
CA LEU A 105 -5.99 0.78 -4.81
C LEU A 105 -5.62 1.62 -3.59
N GLY A 106 -4.45 1.37 -3.04
CA GLY A 106 -3.85 2.12 -1.95
C GLY A 106 -2.76 3.07 -2.44
N LEU A 107 -2.88 4.34 -2.11
CA LEU A 107 -1.91 5.40 -2.40
C LEU A 107 -1.33 5.94 -1.10
N SER A 108 -0.10 6.45 -1.13
CA SER A 108 0.51 7.17 -0.01
C SER A 108 0.76 8.65 -0.32
N HIS A 109 0.39 9.10 -1.53
CA HIS A 109 0.42 10.48 -2.00
C HIS A 109 -0.70 10.74 -3.00
N GLY A 110 -1.20 11.97 -3.06
CA GLY A 110 -2.31 12.34 -3.95
C GLY A 110 -1.90 12.60 -5.41
N PHE A 111 -0.62 12.44 -5.78
CA PHE A 111 -0.09 12.80 -7.10
C PHE A 111 -0.86 12.16 -8.26
N LEU A 112 -1.20 10.88 -8.18
CA LEU A 112 -1.90 10.18 -9.24
C LEU A 112 -3.27 10.80 -9.54
N LEU A 113 -3.99 11.30 -8.53
CA LEU A 113 -5.25 12.02 -8.74
C LEU A 113 -5.04 13.23 -9.64
N GLY A 114 -4.00 14.02 -9.38
CA GLY A 114 -3.69 15.21 -10.20
C GLY A 114 -3.35 14.86 -11.64
N VAL A 115 -2.58 13.81 -11.88
CA VAL A 115 -2.28 13.33 -13.23
C VAL A 115 -3.55 12.93 -13.96
N MET A 116 -4.39 12.10 -13.35
CA MET A 116 -5.63 11.62 -13.97
C MET A 116 -6.61 12.75 -14.25
N GLN A 117 -6.74 13.73 -13.33
CA GLN A 117 -7.56 14.93 -13.56
C GLN A 117 -7.05 15.75 -14.74
N ASN A 118 -5.73 15.91 -14.88
CA ASN A 118 -5.13 16.60 -16.02
C ASN A 118 -5.38 15.86 -17.35
N ASP A 119 -5.37 14.53 -17.33
CA ASP A 119 -5.67 13.70 -18.48
C ASP A 119 -7.18 13.57 -18.79
N GLY A 120 -8.03 14.14 -17.93
CA GLY A 120 -9.49 14.03 -18.05
C GLY A 120 -10.02 12.61 -17.81
N VAL A 121 -9.31 11.81 -17.04
CA VAL A 121 -9.63 10.40 -16.75
C VAL A 121 -10.01 10.26 -15.28
N ASP A 122 -10.96 9.39 -15.01
CA ASP A 122 -11.39 9.04 -13.65
C ASP A 122 -10.97 7.60 -13.30
N PHE A 123 -10.93 7.28 -11.99
CA PHE A 123 -10.70 5.91 -11.54
C PHE A 123 -11.84 4.98 -11.99
N ARG A 124 -11.51 3.72 -12.26
CA ARG A 124 -12.50 2.66 -12.50
C ARG A 124 -13.51 2.63 -11.35
N LYS A 125 -14.79 2.52 -11.67
CA LYS A 125 -15.87 2.57 -10.67
C LYS A 125 -16.04 1.28 -9.87
N ASP A 126 -15.40 0.20 -10.29
CA ASP A 126 -15.46 -1.13 -9.66
C ASP A 126 -14.31 -1.40 -8.68
N ILE A 127 -13.51 -0.39 -8.32
CA ILE A 127 -12.44 -0.51 -7.33
C ILE A 127 -12.60 0.51 -6.20
N ASN A 128 -12.06 0.19 -5.03
CA ASN A 128 -11.86 1.19 -3.98
C ASN A 128 -10.59 1.99 -4.26
N VAL A 129 -10.58 3.27 -3.89
CA VAL A 129 -9.38 4.12 -3.91
C VAL A 129 -9.21 4.74 -2.54
N VAL A 130 -8.15 4.38 -1.86
CA VAL A 130 -7.84 4.84 -0.50
C VAL A 130 -6.41 5.38 -0.43
N LEU A 131 -6.14 6.17 0.60
CA LEU A 131 -4.81 6.70 0.87
C LEU A 131 -4.46 6.46 2.34
N VAL A 132 -3.23 6.07 2.59
CA VAL A 132 -2.57 6.15 3.90
C VAL A 132 -1.20 6.76 3.71
N ALA A 133 -0.98 7.92 4.30
CA ALA A 133 0.27 8.68 4.21
C ALA A 133 0.94 8.77 5.59
N PRO A 134 1.90 7.89 5.89
CA PRO A 134 2.72 8.01 7.09
C PRO A 134 3.46 9.36 7.11
N LYS A 135 3.47 10.02 8.27
CA LYS A 135 4.10 11.35 8.43
C LYS A 135 5.57 11.24 8.81
N GLY A 136 6.33 10.45 8.07
CA GLY A 136 7.75 10.23 8.24
C GLY A 136 8.39 9.47 7.10
N MET A 137 9.70 9.54 7.01
CA MET A 137 10.47 8.79 6.00
C MET A 137 10.38 7.29 6.26
N GLY A 138 10.43 6.49 5.20
CA GLY A 138 10.29 5.04 5.27
C GLY A 138 11.17 4.37 6.34
N PRO A 139 12.48 4.63 6.41
CA PRO A 139 13.34 4.05 7.44
C PRO A 139 12.88 4.37 8.87
N SER A 140 12.35 5.57 9.12
CA SER A 140 11.78 5.95 10.41
C SER A 140 10.46 5.25 10.69
N VAL A 141 9.63 5.06 9.68
CA VAL A 141 8.37 4.29 9.80
C VAL A 141 8.68 2.86 10.25
N ARG A 142 9.68 2.21 9.67
CA ARG A 142 10.10 0.86 10.08
C ARG A 142 10.70 0.84 11.49
N ARG A 143 11.66 1.71 11.76
CA ARG A 143 12.36 1.77 13.06
C ARG A 143 11.39 2.00 14.22
N LEU A 144 10.47 2.94 14.09
CA LEU A 144 9.51 3.26 15.15
C LEU A 144 8.43 2.20 15.30
N TYR A 145 8.07 1.48 14.22
CA TYR A 145 7.23 0.31 14.32
C TYR A 145 7.89 -0.79 15.18
N GLU A 146 9.17 -1.08 14.93
CA GLU A 146 9.93 -2.06 15.71
C GLU A 146 10.06 -1.63 17.17
N GLN A 147 10.32 -0.36 17.43
CA GLN A 147 10.36 0.20 18.76
C GLN A 147 9.00 0.07 19.49
N GLY A 148 7.89 0.17 18.77
CA GLY A 148 6.54 0.03 19.30
C GLY A 148 6.23 -1.35 19.89
N LYS A 149 7.04 -2.37 19.59
CA LYS A 149 6.94 -3.69 20.24
C LYS A 149 7.32 -3.66 21.73
N SER A 150 8.12 -2.70 22.14
CA SER A 150 8.61 -2.55 23.52
C SER A 150 8.24 -1.22 24.18
N VAL A 151 7.96 -0.19 23.38
CA VAL A 151 7.63 1.15 23.86
C VAL A 151 6.22 1.51 23.39
N ASN A 152 5.28 1.57 24.33
CA ASN A 152 3.90 1.93 24.02
C ASN A 152 3.81 3.35 23.44
N GLY A 153 3.09 3.49 22.33
CA GLY A 153 2.91 4.75 21.64
C GLY A 153 4.02 5.13 20.66
N ALA A 154 5.09 4.33 20.54
CA ALA A 154 6.03 4.50 19.44
C ALA A 154 5.37 4.13 18.12
N GLY A 155 5.73 4.86 17.07
CA GLY A 155 5.16 4.73 15.74
C GLY A 155 5.08 6.09 15.05
N ILE A 156 4.84 6.07 13.74
CA ILE A 156 4.63 7.29 12.96
C ILE A 156 3.12 7.44 12.69
N ASN A 157 2.56 8.58 13.06
CA ASN A 157 1.18 8.91 12.72
C ASN A 157 0.97 8.93 11.21
N ALA A 158 -0.24 8.66 10.76
CA ALA A 158 -0.61 8.67 9.36
C ALA A 158 -1.87 9.51 9.11
N SER A 159 -1.96 10.11 7.94
CA SER A 159 -3.24 10.55 7.40
C SER A 159 -3.85 9.41 6.61
N PHE A 160 -5.18 9.33 6.58
CA PHE A 160 -5.91 8.41 5.70
C PHE A 160 -7.05 9.12 4.99
N ALA A 161 -7.37 8.64 3.79
CA ALA A 161 -8.50 9.14 3.02
C ALA A 161 -9.19 8.01 2.28
N VAL A 162 -10.48 8.15 2.05
CA VAL A 162 -11.27 7.33 1.12
C VAL A 162 -11.70 8.24 -0.01
N HIS A 163 -11.17 8.00 -1.22
CA HIS A 163 -11.56 8.75 -2.41
C HIS A 163 -12.75 8.11 -3.13
N GLN A 164 -12.76 6.77 -3.18
CA GLN A 164 -13.82 5.99 -3.81
C GLN A 164 -14.07 4.70 -3.02
N ASP A 165 -15.33 4.40 -2.78
CA ASP A 165 -15.75 3.19 -2.08
C ASP A 165 -16.74 2.40 -2.95
N ALA A 166 -16.24 1.40 -3.66
CA ALA A 166 -17.03 0.55 -4.53
C ALA A 166 -17.64 -0.66 -3.80
N THR A 167 -17.09 -1.04 -2.65
CA THR A 167 -17.47 -2.27 -1.92
C THR A 167 -18.18 -2.01 -0.60
N GLY A 168 -18.20 -0.77 -0.11
CA GLY A 168 -18.71 -0.42 1.22
C GLY A 168 -17.71 -0.70 2.37
N THR A 169 -16.48 -1.10 2.06
CA THR A 169 -15.46 -1.48 3.06
C THR A 169 -14.19 -0.63 3.01
N ALA A 170 -14.15 0.38 2.14
CA ALA A 170 -12.94 1.16 1.89
C ALA A 170 -12.42 1.89 3.14
N SER A 171 -13.30 2.41 3.98
CA SER A 171 -12.91 3.07 5.24
C SER A 171 -12.23 2.12 6.21
N ASP A 172 -12.77 0.92 6.38
CA ASP A 172 -12.19 -0.10 7.25
C ASP A 172 -10.81 -0.53 6.74
N ILE A 173 -10.67 -0.69 5.43
CA ILE A 173 -9.40 -1.04 4.78
C ILE A 173 -8.36 0.07 5.01
N ALA A 174 -8.71 1.34 4.81
CA ALA A 174 -7.81 2.46 5.02
C ALA A 174 -7.33 2.56 6.47
N VAL A 175 -8.24 2.49 7.43
CA VAL A 175 -7.91 2.50 8.86
C VAL A 175 -7.10 1.26 9.24
N GLY A 176 -7.49 0.09 8.77
CA GLY A 176 -6.75 -1.15 8.99
C GLY A 176 -5.32 -1.08 8.46
N TRP A 177 -5.12 -0.51 7.28
CA TRP A 177 -3.79 -0.30 6.71
C TRP A 177 -2.96 0.68 7.58
N ALA A 178 -3.52 1.80 8.01
CA ALA A 178 -2.84 2.75 8.89
C ALA A 178 -2.39 2.07 10.22
N ILE A 179 -3.24 1.27 10.83
CA ILE A 179 -2.92 0.50 12.04
C ILE A 179 -1.80 -0.53 11.74
N ALA A 180 -1.92 -1.25 10.65
CA ALA A 180 -0.98 -2.31 10.28
C ALA A 180 0.43 -1.79 9.97
N VAL A 181 0.57 -0.58 9.45
CA VAL A 181 1.89 0.06 9.29
C VAL A 181 2.43 0.68 10.58
N GLY A 182 1.65 0.64 11.66
CA GLY A 182 2.09 1.02 13.00
C GLY A 182 1.73 2.44 13.42
N ALA A 183 0.76 3.09 12.77
CA ALA A 183 0.33 4.42 13.17
C ALA A 183 -0.41 4.39 14.52
N PRO A 184 0.11 5.04 15.57
CA PRO A 184 -0.61 5.14 16.85
C PRO A 184 -1.85 6.05 16.74
N PHE A 185 -1.81 7.04 15.85
CA PHE A 185 -2.95 7.88 15.50
C PHE A 185 -3.08 8.00 13.98
N ALA A 186 -4.32 7.96 13.49
CA ALA A 186 -4.66 8.17 12.10
C ALA A 186 -5.66 9.33 11.97
N PHE A 187 -5.38 10.25 11.06
CA PHE A 187 -6.18 11.46 10.85
C PHE A 187 -6.87 11.40 9.49
N CYS A 188 -8.16 11.69 9.46
CA CYS A 188 -8.91 11.77 8.22
C CYS A 188 -8.46 12.98 7.39
N THR A 189 -8.29 12.77 6.08
CA THR A 189 -7.96 13.79 5.09
C THR A 189 -8.70 13.50 3.77
N THR A 190 -8.38 14.22 2.71
CA THR A 190 -8.85 13.93 1.36
C THR A 190 -7.68 13.71 0.41
N LEU A 191 -7.91 12.96 -0.67
CA LEU A 191 -6.88 12.71 -1.68
C LEU A 191 -6.41 14.01 -2.33
N GLU A 192 -7.33 14.97 -2.55
CA GLU A 192 -7.01 16.31 -3.07
C GLU A 192 -6.13 17.12 -2.12
N SER A 193 -6.40 17.04 -0.81
CA SER A 193 -5.55 17.72 0.19
C SER A 193 -4.14 17.15 0.21
N GLU A 194 -3.99 15.85 0.10
CA GLU A 194 -2.67 15.19 0.03
C GLU A 194 -1.97 15.40 -1.33
N TYR A 195 -2.70 15.74 -2.39
CA TYR A 195 -2.11 16.15 -3.68
C TYR A 195 -1.55 17.58 -3.62
N LYS A 196 -2.22 18.49 -2.93
CA LYS A 196 -1.84 19.92 -2.85
C LYS A 196 -0.71 20.22 -1.86
N ARG A 197 -0.27 19.25 -1.10
CA ARG A 197 0.85 19.36 -0.14
C ARG A 197 2.17 19.01 -0.79
#